data_251bd9093102725b3e49dbc1c45c3999
#
_entry.id   251bd9093102725b3e49dbc1c45c3999
#
_cell.length_a   1.000
_cell.length_b   1.000
_cell.length_c   1.000
_cell.angle_alpha   90.00
_cell.angle_beta   90.00
_cell.angle_gamma   90.00
#
_symmetry.space_group_name_H-M   'P 1'
#
loop_
_entity.id
_entity.type
_entity.pdbx_description
1 polymer ?
#
loop_
_entity_poly.entity_id
_entity_poly.type
_entity_poly.pdbx_seq_one_letter_code
_entity_poly.pdbx_strand_id
1 'polypeptide(L)'
;MMTAAKIEVHGHRGARAMMPENSLPAFEYAIGLGVDVLELDVAVTKDDVLVVSHDPEMNSSYCVGPEGSPRLIREMTYAQVQLWDCGAKTNPEFPKQAKGHSGHAGALA
;
A
#
# COMPACT_ATOMS: atom_id res chain seq x y z
N MET A 1 28.04 -23.47 22.27
CA MET A 1 26.73 -22.93 22.55
C MET A 1 26.02 -22.66 21.22
N MET A 2 24.85 -23.26 21.02
CA MET A 2 24.06 -23.06 19.82
C MET A 2 23.16 -21.84 19.99
N THR A 3 23.24 -20.92 19.03
CA THR A 3 22.33 -19.77 19.00
C THR A 3 21.05 -20.22 18.29
N ALA A 4 19.91 -20.01 18.91
CA ALA A 4 18.62 -20.29 18.28
C ALA A 4 18.46 -19.39 17.05
N ALA A 5 18.02 -19.96 15.91
CA ALA A 5 17.68 -19.18 14.74
C ALA A 5 16.47 -18.28 15.07
N LYS A 6 16.59 -17.00 14.76
CA LYS A 6 15.48 -16.06 14.90
C LYS A 6 14.62 -16.13 13.65
N ILE A 7 13.31 -16.33 13.83
CA ILE A 7 12.33 -16.23 12.76
C ILE A 7 11.88 -14.78 12.67
N GLU A 8 12.03 -14.20 11.50
CA GLU A 8 11.53 -12.85 11.23
C GLU A 8 10.10 -12.93 10.68
N VAL A 9 9.23 -12.11 11.23
CA VAL A 9 7.86 -11.95 10.73
C VAL A 9 7.78 -10.64 9.96
N HIS A 10 7.41 -10.72 8.69
CA HIS A 10 7.29 -9.57 7.80
C HIS A 10 5.83 -9.20 7.59
N GLY A 11 5.51 -7.93 7.77
CA GLY A 11 4.21 -7.40 7.39
C GLY A 11 4.17 -7.16 5.88
N HIS A 12 3.60 -8.11 5.13
CA HIS A 12 3.53 -8.06 3.66
C HIS A 12 2.62 -6.92 3.20
N ARG A 13 3.20 -5.92 2.55
CA ARG A 13 2.52 -4.67 2.18
C ARG A 13 1.84 -4.02 3.39
N GLY A 14 2.50 -4.12 4.53
CA GLY A 14 1.95 -3.80 5.83
C GLY A 14 1.20 -4.97 6.42
N ALA A 15 -0.11 -5.00 6.28
CA ALA A 15 -0.99 -6.09 6.71
C ALA A 15 -2.15 -6.22 5.71
N ARG A 16 -1.85 -6.60 4.47
CA ARG A 16 -2.80 -6.56 3.35
C ARG A 16 -4.04 -7.43 3.55
N ALA A 17 -3.93 -8.48 4.35
CA ALA A 17 -5.08 -9.34 4.62
C ALA A 17 -6.13 -8.68 5.52
N MET A 18 -5.74 -7.67 6.29
CA MET A 18 -6.58 -7.02 7.30
C MET A 18 -6.88 -5.56 7.00
N MET A 19 -5.98 -4.87 6.30
CA MET A 19 -6.07 -3.44 6.00
C MET A 19 -5.68 -3.19 4.54
N PRO A 20 -6.07 -2.05 3.93
CA PRO A 20 -5.62 -1.73 2.58
C PRO A 20 -4.10 -1.78 2.46
N GLU A 21 -3.61 -2.51 1.47
CA GLU A 21 -2.17 -2.74 1.32
C GLU A 21 -1.38 -1.44 1.10
N ASN A 22 -0.13 -1.43 1.56
CA ASN A 22 0.79 -0.31 1.36
C ASN A 22 0.23 1.04 1.80
N SER A 23 -0.55 1.02 2.88
CA SER A 23 -1.14 2.22 3.49
C SER A 23 -0.65 2.39 4.92
N LEU A 24 -0.72 3.61 5.43
CA LEU A 24 -0.37 3.86 6.84
C LEU A 24 -1.19 2.99 7.80
N PRO A 25 -2.51 2.84 7.65
CA PRO A 25 -3.27 1.94 8.51
C PRO A 25 -2.75 0.50 8.50
N ALA A 26 -2.31 -0.01 7.33
CA ALA A 26 -1.76 -1.35 7.24
C ALA A 26 -0.43 -1.48 7.98
N PHE A 27 0.44 -0.47 7.86
CA PHE A 27 1.71 -0.46 8.57
C PHE A 27 1.51 -0.32 10.08
N GLU A 28 0.61 0.55 10.51
CA GLU A 28 0.28 0.70 11.93
C GLU A 28 -0.30 -0.58 12.53
N TYR A 29 -1.16 -1.26 11.78
CA TYR A 29 -1.72 -2.55 12.19
C TYR A 29 -0.61 -3.59 12.39
N ALA A 30 0.30 -3.71 11.43
CA ALA A 30 1.41 -4.65 11.50
C ALA A 30 2.35 -4.34 12.69
N ILE A 31 2.65 -3.07 12.91
CA ILE A 31 3.46 -2.65 14.06
C ILE A 31 2.78 -3.03 15.36
N GLY A 32 1.48 -2.85 15.46
CA GLY A 32 0.69 -3.23 16.62
C GLY A 32 0.71 -4.73 16.91
N LEU A 33 0.87 -5.56 15.88
CA LEU A 33 1.03 -7.01 16.02
C LEU A 33 2.44 -7.43 16.41
N GLY A 34 3.40 -6.50 16.40
CA GLY A 34 4.78 -6.80 16.78
C GLY A 34 5.60 -7.48 15.69
N VAL A 35 5.31 -7.23 14.40
CA VAL A 35 6.14 -7.76 13.30
C VAL A 35 7.56 -7.20 13.39
N ASP A 36 8.52 -7.96 12.89
CA ASP A 36 9.93 -7.55 12.89
C ASP A 36 10.27 -6.60 11.75
N VAL A 37 9.62 -6.76 10.61
CA VAL A 37 9.91 -6.02 9.38
C VAL A 37 8.60 -5.62 8.70
N LEU A 38 8.56 -4.38 8.20
CA LEU A 38 7.50 -3.94 7.29
C LEU A 38 8.02 -4.12 5.86
N GLU A 39 7.30 -4.89 5.08
CA GLU A 39 7.58 -5.05 3.66
C GLU A 39 6.70 -4.07 2.88
N LEU A 40 7.30 -3.34 1.96
CA LEU A 40 6.59 -2.40 1.11
C LEU A 40 7.19 -2.38 -0.29
N ASP A 41 6.43 -1.83 -1.20
CA ASP A 41 6.80 -1.69 -2.61
C ASP A 41 6.75 -0.22 -2.99
N VAL A 42 7.57 0.18 -3.95
CA VAL A 42 7.64 1.58 -4.39
C VAL A 42 7.49 1.69 -5.90
N ALA A 43 6.93 2.82 -6.31
CA ALA A 43 6.85 3.23 -7.71
C ALA A 43 7.23 4.71 -7.80
N VAL A 44 7.51 5.19 -9.01
CA VAL A 44 7.92 6.56 -9.25
C VAL A 44 6.89 7.28 -10.10
N THR A 45 6.47 8.45 -9.68
CA THR A 45 5.54 9.31 -10.40
C THR A 45 6.22 10.02 -11.58
N LYS A 46 5.42 10.64 -12.44
CA LYS A 46 5.92 11.44 -13.57
C LYS A 46 6.85 12.57 -13.14
N ASP A 47 6.62 13.14 -11.97
CA ASP A 47 7.43 14.22 -11.39
C ASP A 47 8.47 13.72 -10.39
N ASP A 48 8.89 12.44 -10.53
CA ASP A 48 9.99 11.82 -9.78
C ASP A 48 9.76 11.74 -8.27
N VAL A 49 8.52 11.57 -7.83
CA VAL A 49 8.20 11.30 -6.43
C VAL A 49 8.07 9.81 -6.20
N LEU A 50 8.77 9.28 -5.20
CA LEU A 50 8.62 7.89 -4.79
C LEU A 50 7.32 7.73 -3.99
N VAL A 51 6.49 6.78 -4.41
CA VAL A 51 5.24 6.44 -3.72
C VAL A 51 5.22 4.97 -3.37
N VAL A 52 4.45 4.63 -2.35
CA VAL A 52 4.32 3.24 -1.89
C VAL A 52 3.20 2.57 -2.68
N SER A 53 3.55 1.64 -3.55
CA SER A 53 2.59 0.90 -4.37
C SER A 53 3.26 -0.36 -4.92
N HIS A 54 2.56 -1.48 -4.87
CA HIS A 54 3.05 -2.72 -5.47
C HIS A 54 2.86 -2.70 -6.98
N ASP A 55 1.68 -2.30 -7.45
CA ASP A 55 1.36 -2.31 -8.86
C ASP A 55 1.86 -1.04 -9.54
N PRO A 56 2.29 -1.13 -10.81
CA PRO A 56 2.69 0.06 -11.56
C PRO A 56 1.52 0.97 -11.90
N GLU A 57 0.29 0.48 -11.77
CA GLU A 57 -0.93 1.24 -12.02
C GLU A 57 -1.89 1.16 -10.83
N MET A 58 -2.83 2.08 -10.78
CA MET A 58 -3.91 2.04 -9.80
C MET A 58 -4.82 0.83 -10.09
N ASN A 59 -4.85 -0.12 -9.17
CA ASN A 59 -5.60 -1.37 -9.36
C ASN A 59 -7.10 -1.12 -9.18
N SER A 60 -7.88 -1.38 -10.25
CA SER A 60 -9.32 -1.13 -10.23
C SER A 60 -10.11 -2.02 -9.28
N SER A 61 -9.51 -3.12 -8.82
CA SER A 61 -10.16 -4.01 -7.86
C SER A 61 -10.37 -3.35 -6.50
N TYR A 62 -9.52 -2.40 -6.13
CA TYR A 62 -9.61 -1.74 -4.81
C TYR A 62 -9.31 -0.24 -4.83
N CYS A 63 -8.92 0.34 -5.95
CA CYS A 63 -8.65 1.77 -6.07
C CYS A 63 -9.78 2.48 -6.81
N VAL A 64 -10.14 3.66 -6.34
CA VAL A 64 -11.11 4.56 -6.98
C VAL A 64 -10.45 5.90 -7.18
N GLY A 65 -10.57 6.47 -8.37
CA GLY A 65 -10.01 7.76 -8.72
C GLY A 65 -10.85 8.54 -9.71
N PRO A 66 -10.38 9.73 -10.10
CA PRO A 66 -11.11 10.60 -11.02
C PRO A 66 -11.32 9.93 -12.38
N GLU A 67 -12.50 10.13 -12.94
CA GLU A 67 -12.82 9.68 -14.30
C GLU A 67 -11.88 10.35 -15.30
N GLY A 68 -11.37 9.56 -16.26
CA GLY A 68 -10.46 10.07 -17.27
C GLY A 68 -9.01 10.26 -16.85
N SER A 69 -8.69 10.01 -15.58
CA SER A 69 -7.32 10.07 -15.08
C SER A 69 -6.46 8.94 -15.67
N PRO A 70 -5.18 9.19 -15.97
CA PRO A 70 -4.24 8.09 -16.20
C PRO A 70 -4.24 7.15 -14.99
N ARG A 71 -3.95 5.89 -15.21
CA ARG A 71 -3.88 4.89 -14.15
C ARG A 71 -2.45 4.48 -13.85
N LEU A 72 -1.55 4.60 -14.82
CA LEU A 72 -0.14 4.32 -14.64
C LEU A 72 0.48 5.41 -13.76
N ILE A 73 1.13 5.00 -12.69
CA ILE A 73 1.76 5.93 -11.74
C ILE A 73 2.82 6.78 -12.43
N ARG A 74 3.57 6.21 -13.38
CA ARG A 74 4.57 6.94 -14.15
C ARG A 74 4.00 8.04 -15.04
N GLU A 75 2.72 7.98 -15.35
CA GLU A 75 2.03 8.99 -16.18
C GLU A 75 1.31 10.04 -15.35
N MET A 76 1.33 9.90 -14.02
CA MET A 76 0.70 10.83 -13.08
C MET A 76 1.75 11.61 -12.29
N THR A 77 1.43 12.87 -12.02
CA THR A 77 2.14 13.63 -10.98
C THR A 77 1.74 13.11 -9.61
N TYR A 78 2.52 13.42 -8.58
CA TYR A 78 2.15 13.05 -7.23
C TYR A 78 0.79 13.64 -6.82
N ALA A 79 0.51 14.88 -7.22
CA ALA A 79 -0.79 15.50 -6.95
C ALA A 79 -1.94 14.68 -7.57
N GLN A 80 -1.75 14.14 -8.77
CA GLN A 80 -2.75 13.27 -9.41
C GLN A 80 -2.90 11.94 -8.67
N VAL A 81 -1.80 11.35 -8.21
CA VAL A 81 -1.84 10.11 -7.42
C VAL A 81 -2.65 10.31 -6.14
N GLN A 82 -2.52 11.46 -5.50
CA GLN A 82 -3.23 11.77 -4.25
C GLN A 82 -4.76 11.86 -4.42
N LEU A 83 -5.25 12.00 -5.64
CA LEU A 83 -6.69 12.01 -5.92
C LEU A 83 -7.31 10.61 -5.92
N TRP A 84 -6.50 9.57 -5.88
CA TRP A 84 -6.95 8.18 -5.84
C TRP A 84 -7.07 7.69 -4.40
N ASP A 85 -8.05 6.83 -4.17
CA ASP A 85 -8.25 6.16 -2.87
C ASP A 85 -8.20 4.65 -3.09
N CYS A 86 -7.13 4.02 -2.65
CA CYS A 86 -6.93 2.58 -2.74
C CYS A 86 -7.38 1.81 -1.50
N GLY A 87 -8.14 2.46 -0.62
CA GLY A 87 -8.83 1.85 0.51
C GLY A 87 -10.34 1.96 0.40
N ALA A 88 -10.85 2.56 -0.69
CA ALA A 88 -12.29 2.76 -0.88
C ALA A 88 -13.06 1.45 -1.06
N LYS A 89 -12.40 0.44 -1.64
CA LYS A 89 -12.94 -0.91 -1.81
C LYS A 89 -12.03 -1.90 -1.12
N THR A 90 -12.61 -2.98 -0.60
CA THR A 90 -11.80 -4.09 -0.11
C THR A 90 -11.28 -4.92 -1.28
N ASN A 91 -10.07 -5.48 -1.12
CA ASN A 91 -9.52 -6.39 -2.11
C ASN A 91 -10.32 -7.70 -2.05
N PRO A 92 -10.88 -8.19 -3.18
CA PRO A 92 -11.67 -9.42 -3.19
C PRO A 92 -10.91 -10.66 -2.69
N GLU A 93 -9.59 -10.66 -2.79
CA GLU A 93 -8.76 -11.77 -2.29
C GLU A 93 -8.70 -11.82 -0.76
N PHE A 94 -9.06 -10.75 -0.09
CA PHE A 94 -8.96 -10.62 1.36
C PHE A 94 -10.29 -10.19 1.98
N PRO A 95 -11.21 -11.15 2.18
CA PRO A 95 -12.56 -10.83 2.64
C PRO A 95 -12.62 -10.22 4.05
N LYS A 96 -11.57 -10.40 4.86
CA LYS A 96 -11.47 -9.81 6.19
C LYS A 96 -10.85 -8.43 6.22
N GLN A 97 -10.40 -7.92 5.07
CA GLN A 97 -9.78 -6.61 4.98
C GLN A 97 -10.78 -5.52 5.33
N ALA A 98 -10.41 -4.63 6.25
CA ALA A 98 -11.22 -3.49 6.61
C ALA A 98 -11.17 -2.44 5.50
N LYS A 99 -12.27 -1.70 5.30
CA LYS A 99 -12.24 -0.51 4.47
C LYS A 99 -11.47 0.57 5.21
N GLY A 100 -10.49 1.16 4.53
CA GLY A 100 -9.67 2.20 5.11
C GLY A 100 -9.90 3.54 4.43
N HIS A 101 -9.66 4.61 5.18
CA HIS A 101 -9.51 5.94 4.62
C HIS A 101 -8.05 6.13 4.24
N SER A 102 -7.81 6.98 3.25
CA SER A 102 -6.43 7.30 2.81
C SER A 102 -5.65 6.09 2.32
N GLY A 103 -6.32 5.20 1.61
CA GLY A 103 -5.67 4.05 1.01
C GLY A 103 -4.89 4.38 -0.25
N HIS A 104 -4.52 5.63 -0.51
CA HIS A 104 -3.64 5.98 -1.60
C HIS A 104 -2.18 5.83 -1.19
N ALA A 105 -1.32 5.67 -2.18
CA ALA A 105 0.11 5.54 -1.96
C ALA A 105 0.68 6.77 -1.27
N GLY A 106 1.39 6.57 -0.19
CA GLY A 106 2.09 7.65 0.51
C GLY A 106 3.42 7.98 -0.17
N ALA A 107 3.81 9.23 -0.13
CA ALA A 107 5.13 9.62 -0.59
C ALA A 107 6.19 9.18 0.41
N LEU A 108 7.30 8.66 -0.12
CA LEU A 108 8.51 8.41 0.64
C LEU A 108 9.42 9.64 0.47
N ALA A 109 9.14 10.66 1.19
CA ALA A 109 9.96 11.87 1.12
C ALA A 109 11.20 11.77 2.00
#